data_6ea775d05558c65b636839f80200258f
#
_entry.id   6ea775d05558c65b636839f80200258f
#
_cell.length_a   1.000
_cell.length_b   1.000
_cell.length_c   1.000
_cell.angle_alpha   90.00
_cell.angle_beta   90.00
_cell.angle_gamma   90.00
#
_symmetry.space_group_name_H-M   'P 1'
#
loop_
_entity.id
_entity.type
_entity.pdbx_description
1 polymer ?
#
loop_
_entity_poly.entity_id
_entity_poly.type
_entity_poly.pdbx_seq_one_letter_code
_entity_poly.pdbx_strand_id
1 'polypeptide(L)'
;MNFSDFTFHAAALGRFVPALLNAGLISHQGGAKAQLNLLPNLARYRFTTAREIEQGYLACPERLALIDDDGTLTYRQLRTHTQGFARYLRSLDLPEIRLGVMARNGRGIIIPLGAKGYV
;
A
#
# COMPACT_ATOMS: atom_id res chain seq x y z
N MET A 1 16.98 -23.41 15.00
CA MET A 1 17.41 -22.49 13.92
C MET A 1 18.91 -22.38 14.03
N ASN A 2 19.67 -23.02 13.11
CA ASN A 2 21.12 -23.13 13.17
C ASN A 2 21.78 -21.84 12.67
N PHE A 3 22.98 -21.50 13.19
CA PHE A 3 23.75 -20.32 12.82
C PHE A 3 24.08 -20.28 11.31
N SER A 4 24.20 -21.43 10.65
CA SER A 4 24.38 -21.58 9.20
C SER A 4 23.17 -21.10 8.40
N ASP A 5 21.95 -21.30 8.92
CA ASP A 5 20.71 -20.87 8.25
C ASP A 5 20.58 -19.34 8.29
N PHE A 6 21.00 -18.72 9.41
CA PHE A 6 20.98 -17.26 9.57
C PHE A 6 21.97 -16.57 8.61
N THR A 7 23.19 -17.12 8.46
CA THR A 7 24.21 -16.57 7.54
C THR A 7 23.80 -16.73 6.08
N PHE A 8 23.15 -17.83 5.71
CA PHE A 8 22.62 -18.03 4.36
C PHE A 8 21.51 -17.02 4.04
N HIS A 9 20.58 -16.81 4.95
CA HIS A 9 19.50 -15.83 4.77
C HIS A 9 20.01 -14.40 4.76
N ALA A 10 21.01 -14.06 5.56
CA ALA A 10 21.63 -12.74 5.55
C ALA A 10 22.37 -12.46 4.23
N ALA A 11 23.10 -13.46 3.69
CA ALA A 11 23.78 -13.34 2.40
C ALA A 11 22.78 -13.27 1.23
N ALA A 12 21.68 -14.02 1.29
CA ALA A 12 20.60 -13.96 0.30
C ALA A 12 19.91 -12.58 0.30
N LEU A 13 19.61 -12.03 1.48
CA LEU A 13 19.06 -10.68 1.62
C LEU A 13 20.03 -9.61 1.11
N GLY A 14 21.32 -9.75 1.39
CA GLY A 14 22.37 -8.83 0.90
C GLY A 14 22.47 -8.77 -0.63
N ARG A 15 22.14 -9.84 -1.34
CA ARG A 15 22.06 -9.89 -2.81
C ARG A 15 20.70 -9.45 -3.35
N PHE A 16 19.64 -9.74 -2.61
CA PHE A 16 18.27 -9.48 -3.03
C PHE A 16 17.92 -7.99 -2.94
N VAL A 17 18.38 -7.29 -1.89
CA VAL A 17 18.09 -5.86 -1.70
C VAL A 17 18.66 -5.00 -2.85
N PRO A 18 19.92 -5.13 -3.30
CA PRO A 18 20.42 -4.39 -4.46
C PRO A 18 19.65 -4.71 -5.75
N ALA A 19 19.24 -5.97 -5.94
CA ALA A 19 18.43 -6.35 -7.10
C ALA A 19 17.06 -5.67 -7.09
N LEU A 20 16.38 -5.59 -5.95
CA LEU A 20 15.11 -4.89 -5.79
C LEU A 20 15.24 -3.37 -6.01
N LEU A 21 16.35 -2.77 -5.54
CA LEU A 21 16.67 -1.37 -5.77
C LEU A 21 16.91 -1.08 -7.26
N ASN A 22 17.70 -1.91 -7.93
CA ASN A 22 17.99 -1.77 -9.35
C ASN A 22 16.76 -2.02 -10.23
N ALA A 23 15.87 -2.91 -9.80
CA ALA A 23 14.60 -3.17 -10.47
C ALA A 23 13.54 -2.06 -10.24
N GLY A 24 13.85 -1.04 -9.41
CA GLY A 24 12.92 0.03 -9.08
C GLY A 24 11.75 -0.39 -8.18
N LEU A 25 11.79 -1.60 -7.61
CA LEU A 25 10.76 -2.10 -6.71
C LEU A 25 10.83 -1.46 -5.32
N ILE A 26 12.01 -0.96 -4.94
CA ILE A 26 12.20 -0.10 -3.77
C ILE A 26 12.53 1.28 -4.32
N SER A 27 11.53 2.12 -4.45
CA SER A 27 11.70 3.47 -4.97
C SER A 27 12.41 4.37 -3.96
N HIS A 28 13.45 5.08 -4.41
CA HIS A 28 14.05 6.18 -3.64
C HIS A 28 13.18 7.46 -3.64
N GLN A 29 12.06 7.44 -4.36
CA GLN A 29 11.12 8.55 -4.38
C GLN A 29 10.48 8.74 -3.00
N GLY A 30 10.41 9.99 -2.55
CA GLY A 30 9.91 10.34 -1.21
C GLY A 30 10.96 10.41 -0.11
N GLY A 31 12.23 10.14 -0.43
CA GLY A 31 13.36 10.33 0.48
C GLY A 31 13.31 9.42 1.72
N ALA A 32 14.11 9.78 2.73
CA ALA A 32 14.29 9.00 3.96
C ALA A 32 12.96 8.74 4.70
N LYS A 33 12.02 9.68 4.68
CA LYS A 33 10.72 9.53 5.36
C LYS A 33 9.90 8.36 4.80
N ALA A 34 9.83 8.21 3.48
CA ALA A 34 9.09 7.12 2.84
C ALA A 34 9.76 5.77 3.14
N GLN A 35 11.09 5.72 3.12
CA GLN A 35 11.86 4.52 3.43
C GLN A 35 11.74 4.10 4.89
N LEU A 36 11.84 5.04 5.85
CA LEU A 36 11.68 4.76 7.27
C LEU A 36 10.27 4.23 7.62
N ASN A 37 9.26 4.60 6.84
CA ASN A 37 7.89 4.13 7.04
C ASN A 37 7.56 2.81 6.32
N LEU A 38 8.49 2.23 5.56
CA LEU A 38 8.26 0.97 4.85
C LEU A 38 7.91 -0.17 5.82
N LEU A 39 8.73 -0.37 6.86
CA LEU A 39 8.52 -1.41 7.86
C LEU A 39 7.29 -1.17 8.75
N PRO A 40 7.08 0.04 9.31
CA PRO A 40 5.84 0.38 10.00
C PRO A 40 4.58 0.18 9.14
N ASN A 41 4.60 0.57 7.88
CA ASN A 41 3.48 0.37 6.97
C ASN A 41 3.23 -1.13 6.70
N LEU A 42 4.30 -1.91 6.51
CA LEU A 42 4.19 -3.36 6.34
C LEU A 42 3.61 -4.02 7.59
N ALA A 43 4.07 -3.64 8.78
CA ALA A 43 3.56 -4.17 10.04
C ALA A 43 2.08 -3.82 10.26
N ARG A 44 1.68 -2.59 9.91
CA ARG A 44 0.31 -2.09 10.14
C ARG A 44 -0.68 -2.60 9.11
N TYR A 45 -0.32 -2.54 7.82
CA TYR A 45 -1.25 -2.81 6.71
C TYR A 45 -0.97 -4.14 6.00
N ARG A 46 0.09 -4.86 6.41
CA ARG A 46 0.51 -6.13 5.81
C ARG A 46 0.63 -6.02 4.27
N PHE A 47 0.25 -7.05 3.54
CA PHE A 47 0.24 -7.08 2.07
C PHE A 47 -1.15 -6.71 1.53
N THR A 48 -1.58 -5.49 1.81
CA THR A 48 -2.88 -4.97 1.36
C THR A 48 -2.71 -3.76 0.45
N THR A 49 -3.76 -3.46 -0.34
CA THR A 49 -3.82 -2.25 -1.18
C THR A 49 -3.69 -0.97 -0.33
N ALA A 50 -4.14 -0.97 0.92
CA ALA A 50 -3.95 0.15 1.84
C ALA A 50 -2.47 0.49 2.04
N ARG A 51 -1.61 -0.52 2.18
CA ARG A 51 -0.16 -0.31 2.31
C ARG A 51 0.41 0.41 1.09
N GLU A 52 0.05 -0.03 -0.11
CA GLU A 52 0.54 0.58 -1.35
C GLU A 52 0.09 2.04 -1.48
N ILE A 53 -1.16 2.33 -1.12
CA ILE A 53 -1.71 3.70 -1.11
C ILE A 53 -0.96 4.58 -0.10
N GLU A 54 -0.74 4.09 1.13
CA GLU A 54 0.01 4.84 2.16
C GLU A 54 1.47 5.06 1.74
N GLN A 55 2.11 4.04 1.20
CA GLN A 55 3.50 4.17 0.74
C GLN A 55 3.62 5.15 -0.43
N GLY A 56 2.72 5.08 -1.41
CA GLY A 56 2.67 6.04 -2.51
C GLY A 56 2.39 7.46 -2.05
N TYR A 57 1.49 7.64 -1.08
CA TYR A 57 1.21 8.94 -0.47
C TYR A 57 2.45 9.52 0.25
N LEU A 58 3.20 8.69 0.98
CA LEU A 58 4.41 9.14 1.67
C LEU A 58 5.54 9.49 0.70
N ALA A 59 5.63 8.75 -0.40
CA ALA A 59 6.68 8.94 -1.39
C ALA A 59 6.40 10.13 -2.33
N CYS A 60 5.18 10.21 -2.85
CA CYS A 60 4.83 11.17 -3.91
C CYS A 60 3.33 11.53 -3.89
N PRO A 61 2.86 12.30 -2.90
CA PRO A 61 1.44 12.57 -2.67
C PRO A 61 0.71 13.20 -3.85
N GLU A 62 1.38 14.05 -4.61
CA GLU A 62 0.78 14.77 -5.74
C GLU A 62 0.92 14.05 -7.09
N ARG A 63 1.63 12.92 -7.12
CA ARG A 63 1.76 12.14 -8.35
C ARG A 63 0.46 11.40 -8.64
N LEU A 64 0.16 11.22 -9.93
CA LEU A 64 -0.99 10.43 -10.38
C LEU A 64 -0.87 8.98 -9.89
N ALA A 65 -1.90 8.51 -9.21
CA ALA A 65 -2.01 7.15 -8.70
C ALA A 65 -2.98 6.30 -9.52
N LEU A 66 -4.00 6.95 -10.11
CA LEU A 66 -5.05 6.28 -10.87
C LEU A 66 -5.51 7.17 -12.00
N ILE A 67 -5.76 6.54 -13.14
CA ILE A 67 -6.41 7.14 -14.31
C ILE A 67 -7.53 6.17 -14.73
N ASP A 68 -8.74 6.68 -14.79
CA ASP A 68 -9.93 5.92 -15.22
C ASP A 68 -10.89 6.80 -16.00
N ASP A 69 -12.07 6.27 -16.38
CA ASP A 69 -13.08 6.97 -17.17
C ASP A 69 -13.63 8.23 -16.47
N ASP A 70 -13.56 8.29 -15.13
CA ASP A 70 -13.99 9.43 -14.32
C ASP A 70 -12.87 10.47 -14.12
N GLY A 71 -11.70 10.28 -14.75
CA GLY A 71 -10.56 11.19 -14.69
C GLY A 71 -9.39 10.65 -13.88
N THR A 72 -8.66 11.53 -13.20
CA THR A 72 -7.42 11.19 -12.51
C THR A 72 -7.52 11.37 -11.00
N LEU A 73 -6.77 10.56 -10.25
CA LEU A 73 -6.57 10.74 -8.81
C LEU A 73 -5.07 10.73 -8.50
N THR A 74 -4.63 11.68 -7.68
CA THR A 74 -3.32 11.64 -7.05
C THR A 74 -3.30 10.65 -5.89
N TYR A 75 -2.11 10.26 -5.40
CA TYR A 75 -2.00 9.42 -4.20
C TYR A 75 -2.68 10.05 -2.99
N ARG A 76 -2.61 11.38 -2.83
CA ARG A 76 -3.33 12.13 -1.79
C ARG A 76 -4.84 11.96 -1.91
N GLN A 77 -5.39 12.15 -3.10
CA GLN A 77 -6.81 12.02 -3.35
C GLN A 77 -7.29 10.58 -3.17
N LEU A 78 -6.56 9.62 -3.75
CA LEU A 78 -6.88 8.19 -3.61
C LEU A 78 -6.90 7.76 -2.13
N ARG A 79 -5.89 8.16 -1.36
CA ARG A 79 -5.83 7.94 0.10
C ARG A 79 -7.05 8.53 0.81
N THR A 80 -7.39 9.78 0.51
CA THR A 80 -8.53 10.48 1.13
C THR A 80 -9.84 9.75 0.87
N HIS A 81 -10.10 9.37 -0.39
CA HIS A 81 -11.29 8.61 -0.77
C HIS A 81 -11.34 7.24 -0.09
N THR A 82 -10.22 6.53 -0.09
CA THR A 82 -10.13 5.20 0.51
C THR A 82 -10.36 5.23 2.01
N GLN A 83 -9.75 6.19 2.72
CA GLN A 83 -9.97 6.38 4.16
C GLN A 83 -11.40 6.87 4.47
N GLY A 84 -11.98 7.69 3.59
CA GLY A 84 -13.38 8.10 3.69
C GLY A 84 -14.32 6.90 3.64
N PHE A 85 -14.12 6.03 2.66
CA PHE A 85 -14.92 4.81 2.54
C PHE A 85 -14.68 3.83 3.70
N ALA A 86 -13.45 3.70 4.20
CA ALA A 86 -13.15 2.90 5.39
C ALA A 86 -13.88 3.44 6.64
N ARG A 87 -13.96 4.76 6.82
CA ARG A 87 -14.75 5.37 7.92
C ARG A 87 -16.23 5.04 7.78
N TYR A 88 -16.77 5.14 6.57
CA TYR A 88 -18.16 4.74 6.30
C TYR A 88 -18.39 3.26 6.66
N LEU A 89 -17.53 2.34 6.23
CA LEU A 89 -17.67 0.93 6.58
C LEU A 89 -17.67 0.69 8.10
N ARG A 90 -16.82 1.38 8.84
CA ARG A 90 -16.79 1.30 10.32
C ARG A 90 -18.07 1.85 10.96
N SER A 91 -18.66 2.90 10.38
CA SER A 91 -19.90 3.48 10.90
C SER A 91 -21.12 2.58 10.79
N LEU A 92 -21.04 1.50 10.01
CA LEU A 92 -22.10 0.50 9.91
C LEU A 92 -22.22 -0.38 11.15
N ASP A 93 -21.22 -0.33 12.05
CA ASP A 93 -21.16 -1.08 13.32
C ASP A 93 -21.48 -2.58 13.16
N LEU A 94 -20.94 -3.18 12.11
CA LEU A 94 -21.13 -4.60 11.83
C LEU A 94 -20.10 -5.44 12.57
N PRO A 95 -20.47 -6.61 13.13
CA PRO A 95 -19.56 -7.50 13.82
C PRO A 95 -18.44 -8.05 12.89
N GLU A 96 -18.76 -8.17 11.60
CA GLU A 96 -17.80 -8.54 10.55
C GLU A 96 -18.14 -7.78 9.26
N ILE A 97 -17.12 -7.19 8.64
CA ILE A 97 -17.27 -6.51 7.35
C ILE A 97 -16.84 -7.45 6.23
N ARG A 98 -17.80 -7.95 5.47
CA ARG A 98 -17.59 -8.67 4.21
C ARG A 98 -18.01 -7.79 3.06
N LEU A 99 -17.05 -7.39 2.23
CA LEU A 99 -17.27 -6.44 1.14
C LEU A 99 -17.26 -7.17 -0.21
N GLY A 100 -18.41 -7.22 -0.87
CA GLY A 100 -18.52 -7.59 -2.28
C GLY A 100 -18.37 -6.35 -3.16
N VAL A 101 -17.50 -6.41 -4.15
CA VAL A 101 -17.28 -5.29 -5.08
C VAL A 101 -17.63 -5.73 -6.49
N MET A 102 -18.60 -5.04 -7.10
CA MET A 102 -18.95 -5.19 -8.49
C MET A 102 -18.90 -3.80 -9.15
N ALA A 103 -17.83 -3.52 -9.84
CA ALA A 103 -17.57 -2.23 -10.48
C ALA A 103 -16.73 -2.39 -11.74
N ARG A 104 -16.71 -1.34 -12.59
CA ARG A 104 -15.74 -1.25 -13.69
C ARG A 104 -14.31 -1.07 -13.13
N ASN A 105 -13.32 -1.43 -13.94
CA ASN A 105 -11.92 -1.17 -13.61
C ASN A 105 -11.70 0.33 -13.31
N GLY A 106 -10.96 0.61 -12.26
CA GLY A 106 -10.70 1.98 -11.83
C GLY A 106 -10.95 2.19 -10.34
N ARG A 107 -11.36 3.43 -9.97
CA ARG A 107 -11.59 3.84 -8.57
C ARG A 107 -12.65 2.99 -7.87
N GLY A 108 -13.67 2.51 -8.61
CA GLY A 108 -14.73 1.66 -8.08
C GLY A 108 -14.24 0.32 -7.51
N ILE A 109 -13.07 -0.16 -7.94
CA ILE A 109 -12.42 -1.37 -7.40
C ILE A 109 -11.34 -0.99 -6.40
N ILE A 110 -10.46 -0.05 -6.75
CA ILE A 110 -9.27 0.27 -5.96
C ILE A 110 -9.62 0.86 -4.60
N ILE A 111 -10.61 1.76 -4.53
CA ILE A 111 -11.04 2.40 -3.28
C ILE A 111 -11.59 1.37 -2.28
N PRO A 112 -12.55 0.49 -2.64
CA PRO A 112 -13.05 -0.54 -1.72
C PRO A 112 -11.98 -1.53 -1.27
N LEU A 113 -11.10 -2.00 -2.19
CA LEU A 113 -10.00 -2.89 -1.84
C LEU A 113 -9.01 -2.21 -0.87
N GLY A 114 -8.68 -0.95 -1.12
CA GLY A 114 -7.86 -0.16 -0.20
C GLY A 114 -8.53 0.03 1.15
N ALA A 115 -9.83 0.37 1.17
CA ALA A 115 -10.59 0.58 2.39
C ALA A 115 -10.61 -0.66 3.30
N LYS A 116 -10.70 -1.87 2.72
CA LYS A 116 -10.64 -3.13 3.47
C LYS A 116 -9.34 -3.29 4.26
N GLY A 117 -8.24 -2.73 3.80
CA GLY A 117 -6.96 -2.75 4.51
C GLY A 117 -6.86 -1.76 5.67
N TYR A 118 -7.82 -0.83 5.78
CA TYR A 118 -7.92 0.13 6.90
C TYR A 118 -8.92 -0.30 7.98
N VAL A 119 -9.81 -1.22 7.69
CA VAL A 119 -10.82 -1.78 8.62
C VAL A 119 -10.46 -3.22 9.03
#